data_fa6ca7ea8a36e8aff9454c26387a0329
#
_entry.id   fa6ca7ea8a36e8aff9454c26387a0329
#
_cell.length_a   1.000
_cell.length_b   1.000
_cell.length_c   1.000
_cell.angle_alpha   90.00
_cell.angle_beta   90.00
_cell.angle_gamma   90.00
#
_symmetry.space_group_name_H-M   'P 1'
#
loop_
_entity.id
_entity.type
_entity.pdbx_description
1 polymer ?
#
loop_
_entity_poly.entity_id
_entity_poly.type
_entity_poly.pdbx_seq_one_letter_code
_entity_poly.pdbx_strand_id
1 'polypeptide(L)'
;MKNSFIRILTVLTASLLFVVTAGAAEAPDVNLKATPSSVDVGDSFTIYVEFDDNAGFEAFEGGLSYDADVLTCTAIKSGTVLKDNNAMFTSNPKKALFAAISAYPIEGNGTVLEFTFRADAPGNAKVTLADTKVFSGSNTYSVTSSVSVSVAGSETVPIPDKPSEEIPEIVEPEVPEISFSDVPKTHWAYTYIQNAVQNGLFSGIGNGQFGPGMNVTRGMFVTTLYSSAGSPDVELSNFSDVADNAWYAKAVAWASQKGIVSGIGNNKFGPDLPITREQIALILYNYADGVSPGTEAFVRIGYADGKDIHDWALTAFTWAMNKELIAGKAGNILDPLATATRAEVAVIMQNFVNLSK
;
A
#
# COMPACT_ATOMS: atom_id res chain seq x y z
N MET A 1 -4.53 14.63 -19.33
CA MET A 1 -4.14 13.73 -18.25
C MET A 1 -4.16 12.24 -18.63
N LYS A 2 -4.64 11.84 -19.80
CA LYS A 2 -4.57 10.46 -20.34
C LYS A 2 -3.14 9.98 -20.70
N ASN A 3 -2.19 10.91 -20.89
CA ASN A 3 -0.90 10.56 -21.50
C ASN A 3 0.24 10.23 -20.51
N SER A 4 0.05 10.40 -19.20
CA SER A 4 1.15 10.17 -18.24
C SER A 4 1.32 8.70 -17.84
N PHE A 5 0.23 7.93 -17.80
CA PHE A 5 0.31 6.49 -17.50
C PHE A 5 0.87 5.67 -18.69
N ILE A 6 0.52 6.08 -19.91
CA ILE A 6 1.00 5.43 -21.14
C ILE A 6 2.51 5.63 -21.35
N ARG A 7 3.09 6.72 -20.82
CA ARG A 7 4.52 7.02 -21.00
C ARG A 7 5.46 6.15 -20.17
N ILE A 8 4.99 5.57 -19.05
CA ILE A 8 5.82 4.71 -18.19
C ILE A 8 6.13 3.39 -18.90
N LEU A 9 5.14 2.82 -19.58
CA LEU A 9 5.32 1.53 -20.27
C LEU A 9 5.95 1.70 -21.64
N THR A 10 5.72 2.81 -22.35
CA THR A 10 6.27 3.06 -23.70
C THR A 10 7.79 3.23 -23.68
N VAL A 11 8.37 3.66 -22.56
CA VAL A 11 9.84 3.78 -22.43
C VAL A 11 10.50 2.43 -22.11
N LEU A 12 9.80 1.53 -21.41
CA LEU A 12 10.34 0.19 -21.10
C LEU A 12 10.33 -0.75 -22.32
N THR A 13 9.38 -0.61 -23.25
CA THR A 13 9.33 -1.46 -24.45
C THR A 13 10.43 -1.16 -25.47
N ALA A 14 11.06 0.01 -25.39
CA ALA A 14 12.11 0.43 -26.32
C ALA A 14 13.54 -0.06 -25.95
N SER A 15 13.75 -0.63 -24.75
CA SER A 15 15.09 -0.97 -24.24
C SER A 15 15.32 -2.44 -23.92
N LEU A 16 14.32 -3.32 -24.03
CA LEU A 16 14.47 -4.75 -23.78
C LEU A 16 14.59 -5.53 -25.10
N LEU A 17 15.75 -5.43 -25.75
CA LEU A 17 16.10 -6.34 -26.83
C LEU A 17 16.75 -7.60 -26.23
N PHE A 18 15.94 -8.51 -25.66
CA PHE A 18 16.35 -9.87 -25.41
C PHE A 18 15.86 -10.75 -26.58
N VAL A 19 16.80 -11.22 -27.40
CA VAL A 19 16.52 -12.26 -28.37
C VAL A 19 16.38 -13.58 -27.63
N VAL A 20 15.17 -13.94 -27.26
CA VAL A 20 14.82 -15.31 -26.91
C VAL A 20 13.95 -15.81 -28.05
N THR A 21 14.47 -16.81 -28.80
CA THR A 21 13.69 -17.58 -29.77
C THR A 21 12.75 -18.50 -28.98
N ALA A 22 11.61 -18.00 -28.57
CA ALA A 22 10.50 -18.80 -28.08
C ALA A 22 9.41 -18.82 -29.15
N GLY A 23 8.76 -19.97 -29.32
CA GLY A 23 7.61 -20.10 -30.19
C GLY A 23 6.54 -19.06 -29.86
N ALA A 24 5.67 -18.73 -30.80
CA ALA A 24 4.61 -17.75 -30.61
C ALA A 24 3.81 -18.12 -29.35
N ALA A 25 4.02 -17.37 -28.25
CA ALA A 25 3.19 -17.56 -27.08
C ALA A 25 1.76 -17.14 -27.42
N GLU A 26 0.79 -17.96 -27.09
CA GLU A 26 -0.61 -17.60 -27.19
C GLU A 26 -0.93 -16.54 -26.12
N ALA A 27 -1.96 -15.71 -26.43
CA ALA A 27 -2.44 -14.74 -25.43
C ALA A 27 -2.93 -15.50 -24.18
N PRO A 28 -2.57 -15.07 -22.97
CA PRO A 28 -3.12 -15.71 -21.77
C PRO A 28 -4.64 -15.54 -21.73
N ASP A 29 -5.34 -16.56 -21.26
CA ASP A 29 -6.77 -16.46 -20.98
C ASP A 29 -6.97 -15.70 -19.67
N VAL A 30 -7.70 -14.58 -19.76
CA VAL A 30 -7.89 -13.65 -18.61
C VAL A 30 -9.36 -13.60 -18.25
N ASN A 31 -9.68 -14.04 -17.04
CA ASN A 31 -11.03 -14.16 -16.55
C ASN A 31 -11.31 -13.21 -15.37
N LEU A 32 -12.53 -12.65 -15.33
CA LEU A 32 -13.06 -11.92 -14.20
C LEU A 32 -14.02 -12.80 -13.40
N LYS A 33 -13.86 -12.84 -12.07
CA LYS A 33 -14.71 -13.59 -11.16
C LYS A 33 -15.10 -12.75 -9.96
N ALA A 34 -16.40 -12.57 -9.74
CA ALA A 34 -16.92 -11.85 -8.56
C ALA A 34 -17.25 -12.82 -7.42
N THR A 35 -16.85 -12.47 -6.20
CA THR A 35 -17.16 -13.28 -5.01
C THR A 35 -17.52 -12.36 -3.84
N PRO A 36 -18.77 -12.45 -3.35
CA PRO A 36 -19.90 -13.11 -3.99
C PRO A 36 -20.37 -12.38 -5.27
N SER A 37 -21.18 -13.04 -6.10
CA SER A 37 -21.76 -12.45 -7.32
C SER A 37 -23.09 -11.71 -7.08
N SER A 38 -23.61 -11.79 -5.86
CA SER A 38 -24.80 -11.05 -5.40
C SER A 38 -24.52 -10.50 -3.99
N VAL A 39 -24.82 -9.24 -3.78
CA VAL A 39 -24.57 -8.50 -2.54
C VAL A 39 -25.72 -7.53 -2.24
N ASP A 40 -25.85 -7.08 -1.01
CA ASP A 40 -26.76 -6.02 -0.62
C ASP A 40 -26.08 -4.64 -0.71
N VAL A 41 -26.88 -3.59 -0.79
CA VAL A 41 -26.36 -2.21 -0.70
C VAL A 41 -25.62 -2.01 0.62
N GLY A 42 -24.42 -1.47 0.56
CA GLY A 42 -23.52 -1.27 1.69
C GLY A 42 -22.43 -2.35 1.82
N ASP A 43 -22.66 -3.54 1.26
CA ASP A 43 -21.69 -4.63 1.32
C ASP A 43 -20.45 -4.37 0.48
N SER A 44 -19.37 -5.03 0.89
CA SER A 44 -18.12 -5.10 0.12
C SER A 44 -17.94 -6.50 -0.46
N PHE A 45 -17.42 -6.57 -1.68
CA PHE A 45 -17.12 -7.83 -2.37
C PHE A 45 -15.84 -7.70 -3.18
N THR A 46 -15.32 -8.82 -3.68
CA THR A 46 -14.06 -8.84 -4.44
C THR A 46 -14.28 -9.34 -5.86
N ILE A 47 -13.69 -8.65 -6.82
CA ILE A 47 -13.53 -9.14 -8.19
C ILE A 47 -12.07 -9.57 -8.37
N TYR A 48 -11.88 -10.83 -8.72
CA TYR A 48 -10.60 -11.42 -9.03
C TYR A 48 -10.34 -11.33 -10.54
N VAL A 49 -9.12 -10.96 -10.89
CA VAL A 49 -8.59 -11.14 -12.25
C VAL A 49 -7.74 -12.39 -12.21
N GLU A 50 -8.18 -13.41 -12.88
CA GLU A 50 -7.54 -14.74 -12.91
C GLU A 50 -6.94 -14.99 -14.31
N PHE A 51 -5.76 -15.57 -14.34
CA PHE A 51 -5.12 -16.05 -15.56
C PHE A 51 -5.16 -17.56 -15.58
N ASP A 52 -5.63 -18.09 -16.74
CA ASP A 52 -5.57 -19.49 -17.09
C ASP A 52 -4.64 -19.65 -18.30
N ASP A 53 -4.01 -20.83 -18.44
CA ASP A 53 -3.07 -21.14 -19.52
C ASP A 53 -1.96 -20.08 -19.71
N ASN A 54 -1.46 -19.56 -18.59
CA ASN A 54 -0.44 -18.53 -18.57
C ASN A 54 0.95 -19.11 -18.93
N ALA A 55 1.38 -18.86 -20.17
CA ALA A 55 2.71 -19.23 -20.66
C ALA A 55 3.83 -18.29 -20.21
N GLY A 56 3.51 -17.29 -19.38
CA GLY A 56 4.43 -16.27 -18.88
C GLY A 56 4.24 -14.92 -19.57
N PHE A 57 4.29 -13.85 -18.76
CA PHE A 57 4.25 -12.46 -19.24
C PHE A 57 5.17 -11.60 -18.38
N GLU A 58 5.68 -10.50 -18.93
CA GLU A 58 6.55 -9.58 -18.19
C GLU A 58 5.82 -8.34 -17.66
N ALA A 59 4.69 -7.98 -18.30
CA ALA A 59 3.89 -6.86 -17.82
C ALA A 59 2.39 -7.04 -18.11
N PHE A 60 1.58 -6.47 -17.23
CA PHE A 60 0.12 -6.46 -17.32
C PHE A 60 -0.40 -5.10 -16.85
N GLU A 61 -1.10 -4.39 -17.73
CA GLU A 61 -1.65 -3.07 -17.41
C GLU A 61 -3.09 -2.91 -17.91
N GLY A 62 -3.83 -2.01 -17.28
CA GLY A 62 -5.18 -1.68 -17.69
C GLY A 62 -6.04 -1.16 -16.56
N GLY A 63 -7.34 -1.43 -16.66
CA GLY A 63 -8.30 -1.03 -15.64
C GLY A 63 -9.60 -1.81 -15.72
N LEU A 64 -10.53 -1.46 -14.84
CA LEU A 64 -11.91 -1.91 -14.88
C LEU A 64 -12.84 -0.75 -15.25
N SER A 65 -13.76 -1.01 -16.16
CA SER A 65 -14.92 -0.15 -16.42
C SER A 65 -16.13 -0.75 -15.72
N TYR A 66 -16.87 0.06 -15.01
CA TYR A 66 -18.04 -0.34 -14.22
C TYR A 66 -19.00 0.84 -14.04
N ASP A 67 -20.21 0.56 -13.59
CA ASP A 67 -21.18 1.60 -13.25
C ASP A 67 -20.83 2.23 -11.89
N ALA A 68 -20.33 3.47 -11.94
CA ALA A 68 -19.92 4.22 -10.75
C ALA A 68 -21.07 4.74 -9.89
N ASP A 69 -22.31 4.70 -10.40
CA ASP A 69 -23.51 5.02 -9.62
C ASP A 69 -23.95 3.82 -8.76
N VAL A 70 -23.53 2.61 -9.12
CA VAL A 70 -23.87 1.36 -8.43
C VAL A 70 -22.72 0.84 -7.58
N LEU A 71 -21.48 1.01 -8.02
CA LEU A 71 -20.28 0.45 -7.39
C LEU A 71 -19.20 1.50 -7.15
N THR A 72 -18.48 1.39 -6.04
CA THR A 72 -17.21 2.12 -5.81
C THR A 72 -16.06 1.14 -5.64
N CYS A 73 -15.00 1.26 -6.45
CA CYS A 73 -13.75 0.54 -6.24
C CYS A 73 -13.00 1.16 -5.06
N THR A 74 -12.78 0.40 -4.00
CA THR A 74 -12.18 0.87 -2.74
C THR A 74 -10.72 0.46 -2.60
N ALA A 75 -10.32 -0.69 -3.17
CA ALA A 75 -8.95 -1.18 -3.13
C ALA A 75 -8.62 -2.04 -4.34
N ILE A 76 -7.34 -2.10 -4.69
CA ILE A 76 -6.77 -3.03 -5.68
C ILE A 76 -5.50 -3.61 -5.07
N LYS A 77 -5.40 -4.94 -5.04
CA LYS A 77 -4.24 -5.67 -4.48
C LYS A 77 -3.65 -6.61 -5.51
N SER A 78 -2.37 -6.91 -5.34
CA SER A 78 -1.70 -7.99 -6.07
C SER A 78 -2.23 -9.35 -5.59
N GLY A 79 -2.58 -10.22 -6.52
CA GLY A 79 -2.94 -11.61 -6.25
C GLY A 79 -1.71 -12.51 -6.01
N THR A 80 -1.96 -13.81 -5.84
CA THR A 80 -0.91 -14.81 -5.58
C THR A 80 0.10 -14.89 -6.71
N VAL A 81 -0.36 -14.88 -7.97
CA VAL A 81 0.53 -14.99 -9.16
C VAL A 81 1.56 -13.85 -9.18
N LEU A 82 1.17 -12.60 -8.92
CA LEU A 82 2.14 -11.50 -8.88
C LEU A 82 3.07 -11.59 -7.67
N LYS A 83 2.56 -11.99 -6.51
CA LYS A 83 3.35 -12.14 -5.28
C LYS A 83 4.39 -13.24 -5.40
N ASP A 84 4.01 -14.41 -5.92
CA ASP A 84 4.88 -15.58 -6.07
C ASP A 84 6.02 -15.32 -7.08
N ASN A 85 5.78 -14.46 -8.07
CA ASN A 85 6.77 -14.05 -9.06
C ASN A 85 7.51 -12.75 -8.69
N ASN A 86 7.31 -12.20 -7.48
CA ASN A 86 7.89 -10.93 -7.04
C ASN A 86 7.68 -9.77 -8.03
N ALA A 87 6.54 -9.75 -8.71
CA ALA A 87 6.22 -8.72 -9.67
C ALA A 87 5.97 -7.37 -8.99
N MET A 88 6.49 -6.31 -9.58
CA MET A 88 6.13 -4.96 -9.16
C MET A 88 4.69 -4.66 -9.54
N PHE A 89 3.97 -4.05 -8.59
CA PHE A 89 2.57 -3.70 -8.77
C PHE A 89 2.30 -2.26 -8.34
N THR A 90 1.51 -1.55 -9.14
CA THR A 90 0.98 -0.23 -8.80
C THR A 90 -0.49 -0.14 -9.20
N SER A 91 -1.27 0.61 -8.43
CA SER A 91 -2.70 0.74 -8.69
C SER A 91 -3.25 2.11 -8.31
N ASN A 92 -4.42 2.42 -8.87
CA ASN A 92 -5.20 3.59 -8.51
C ASN A 92 -6.68 3.18 -8.35
N PRO A 93 -7.14 2.86 -7.14
CA PRO A 93 -8.51 2.42 -6.90
C PRO A 93 -9.56 3.43 -7.37
N LYS A 94 -9.35 4.73 -7.16
CA LYS A 94 -10.28 5.78 -7.59
C LYS A 94 -10.57 5.80 -9.10
N LYS A 95 -9.69 5.21 -9.91
CA LYS A 95 -9.83 5.08 -11.35
C LYS A 95 -9.94 3.63 -11.78
N ALA A 96 -9.89 2.69 -10.84
CA ALA A 96 -9.78 1.25 -11.06
C ALA A 96 -8.68 0.89 -12.08
N LEU A 97 -7.52 1.55 -12.00
CA LEU A 97 -6.37 1.34 -12.88
C LEU A 97 -5.27 0.57 -12.15
N PHE A 98 -4.54 -0.24 -12.91
CA PHE A 98 -3.42 -1.03 -12.41
C PHE A 98 -2.30 -1.15 -13.45
N ALA A 99 -1.10 -1.46 -12.96
CA ALA A 99 0.00 -1.94 -13.76
C ALA A 99 0.87 -2.88 -12.91
N ALA A 100 1.29 -3.99 -13.52
CA ALA A 100 2.23 -4.94 -12.94
C ALA A 100 3.36 -5.19 -13.94
N ILE A 101 4.58 -5.37 -13.44
CA ILE A 101 5.77 -5.63 -14.27
C ILE A 101 6.76 -6.49 -13.50
N SER A 102 7.50 -7.34 -14.22
CA SER A 102 8.59 -8.15 -13.69
C SER A 102 9.79 -8.16 -14.62
N ALA A 103 10.97 -8.42 -14.07
CA ALA A 103 12.20 -8.64 -14.83
C ALA A 103 12.25 -10.03 -15.49
N TYR A 104 11.45 -10.93 -14.99
CA TYR A 104 11.35 -12.32 -15.45
C TYR A 104 9.89 -12.61 -15.80
N PRO A 105 9.62 -13.61 -16.66
CA PRO A 105 8.25 -14.00 -16.95
C PRO A 105 7.47 -14.30 -15.66
N ILE A 106 6.29 -13.72 -15.54
CA ILE A 106 5.32 -13.99 -14.48
C ILE A 106 4.56 -15.24 -14.89
N GLU A 107 4.86 -16.36 -14.26
CA GLU A 107 4.31 -17.69 -14.60
C GLU A 107 3.28 -18.13 -13.56
N GLY A 108 2.50 -19.13 -13.96
CA GLY A 108 1.50 -19.76 -13.10
C GLY A 108 0.09 -19.22 -13.31
N ASN A 109 -0.88 -20.09 -13.08
CA ASN A 109 -2.31 -19.81 -13.19
C ASN A 109 -2.86 -19.35 -11.83
N GLY A 110 -3.95 -18.61 -11.87
CA GLY A 110 -4.68 -18.18 -10.69
C GLY A 110 -4.85 -16.66 -10.59
N THR A 111 -5.03 -16.17 -9.40
CA THR A 111 -5.34 -14.76 -9.14
C THR A 111 -4.13 -13.87 -9.36
N VAL A 112 -4.26 -12.94 -10.31
CA VAL A 112 -3.26 -11.90 -10.61
C VAL A 112 -3.57 -10.63 -9.84
N LEU A 113 -4.86 -10.21 -9.78
CA LEU A 113 -5.32 -9.01 -9.08
C LEU A 113 -6.61 -9.28 -8.32
N GLU A 114 -6.79 -8.52 -7.24
CA GLU A 114 -7.97 -8.48 -6.40
C GLU A 114 -8.50 -7.04 -6.33
N PHE A 115 -9.70 -6.81 -6.84
CA PHE A 115 -10.38 -5.53 -6.75
C PHE A 115 -11.48 -5.60 -5.70
N THR A 116 -11.39 -4.78 -4.66
CA THR A 116 -12.47 -4.66 -3.66
C THR A 116 -13.41 -3.55 -4.08
N PHE A 117 -14.69 -3.87 -4.15
CA PHE A 117 -15.77 -2.94 -4.43
C PHE A 117 -16.72 -2.84 -3.23
N ARG A 118 -17.34 -1.68 -3.07
CA ARG A 118 -18.51 -1.48 -2.25
C ARG A 118 -19.72 -1.29 -3.16
N ALA A 119 -20.84 -1.88 -2.80
CA ALA A 119 -22.13 -1.69 -3.45
C ALA A 119 -22.80 -0.44 -2.90
N ASP A 120 -23.04 0.58 -3.73
CA ASP A 120 -23.55 1.87 -3.30
C ASP A 120 -25.04 2.05 -3.61
N ALA A 121 -25.56 1.38 -4.64
CA ALA A 121 -26.96 1.44 -5.02
C ALA A 121 -27.44 0.10 -5.60
N PRO A 122 -28.77 -0.20 -5.53
CA PRO A 122 -29.33 -1.40 -6.14
C PRO A 122 -29.18 -1.38 -7.66
N GLY A 123 -28.87 -2.53 -8.24
CA GLY A 123 -28.73 -2.64 -9.68
C GLY A 123 -27.99 -3.90 -10.12
N ASN A 124 -27.84 -4.06 -11.42
CA ASN A 124 -27.08 -5.15 -12.01
C ASN A 124 -25.85 -4.55 -12.71
N ALA A 125 -24.74 -4.50 -12.01
CA ALA A 125 -23.53 -3.86 -12.48
C ALA A 125 -22.69 -4.84 -13.31
N LYS A 126 -22.39 -4.45 -14.56
CA LYS A 126 -21.40 -5.15 -15.39
C LYS A 126 -20.02 -4.51 -15.18
N VAL A 127 -19.04 -5.35 -14.82
CA VAL A 127 -17.63 -4.94 -14.69
C VAL A 127 -16.85 -5.58 -15.84
N THR A 128 -16.04 -4.79 -16.52
CA THR A 128 -15.31 -5.22 -17.73
C THR A 128 -13.87 -4.74 -17.67
N LEU A 129 -12.91 -5.56 -18.12
CA LEU A 129 -11.54 -5.11 -18.35
C LEU A 129 -11.52 -4.02 -19.41
N ALA A 130 -10.85 -2.90 -19.13
CA ALA A 130 -10.80 -1.71 -19.96
C ALA A 130 -9.34 -1.37 -20.32
N ASP A 131 -9.08 -1.20 -21.62
CA ASP A 131 -7.76 -0.85 -22.17
C ASP A 131 -6.64 -1.78 -21.63
N THR A 132 -6.97 -3.05 -21.40
CA THR A 132 -6.11 -4.01 -20.72
C THR A 132 -5.18 -4.72 -21.69
N LYS A 133 -3.90 -4.77 -21.35
CA LYS A 133 -2.83 -5.36 -22.17
C LYS A 133 -1.94 -6.26 -21.34
N VAL A 134 -1.54 -7.36 -21.95
CA VAL A 134 -0.51 -8.28 -21.47
C VAL A 134 0.68 -8.20 -22.41
N PHE A 135 1.88 -8.10 -21.86
CA PHE A 135 3.13 -8.02 -22.60
C PHE A 135 3.95 -9.28 -22.32
N SER A 136 4.28 -10.02 -23.38
CA SER A 136 5.07 -11.25 -23.29
C SER A 136 6.13 -11.23 -24.39
N GLY A 137 7.40 -11.11 -24.02
CA GLY A 137 8.53 -10.91 -24.93
C GLY A 137 8.33 -9.68 -25.80
N SER A 138 8.28 -9.86 -27.13
CA SER A 138 8.01 -8.79 -28.10
C SER A 138 6.51 -8.60 -28.41
N ASN A 139 5.63 -9.41 -27.82
CA ASN A 139 4.21 -9.44 -28.15
C ASN A 139 3.41 -8.60 -27.16
N THR A 140 2.34 -7.98 -27.67
CA THR A 140 1.35 -7.27 -26.87
C THR A 140 -0.03 -7.81 -27.19
N TYR A 141 -0.71 -8.30 -26.17
CA TYR A 141 -2.05 -8.85 -26.31
C TYR A 141 -3.06 -7.91 -25.65
N SER A 142 -4.12 -7.55 -26.38
CA SER A 142 -5.27 -6.88 -25.80
C SER A 142 -6.23 -7.95 -25.26
N VAL A 143 -6.53 -7.90 -23.97
CA VAL A 143 -7.40 -8.87 -23.30
C VAL A 143 -8.69 -8.21 -22.87
N THR A 144 -9.79 -8.97 -22.94
CA THR A 144 -11.12 -8.52 -22.53
C THR A 144 -11.77 -9.62 -21.72
N SER A 145 -12.43 -9.22 -20.64
CA SER A 145 -13.27 -10.10 -19.83
C SER A 145 -14.33 -9.29 -19.13
N SER A 146 -15.44 -9.89 -18.74
CA SER A 146 -16.46 -9.19 -17.98
C SER A 146 -17.18 -10.13 -17.02
N VAL A 147 -17.65 -9.55 -15.90
CA VAL A 147 -18.48 -10.22 -14.91
C VAL A 147 -19.64 -9.31 -14.53
N SER A 148 -20.77 -9.90 -14.16
CA SER A 148 -21.93 -9.16 -13.65
C SER A 148 -22.11 -9.42 -12.16
N VAL A 149 -22.43 -8.37 -11.41
CA VAL A 149 -22.72 -8.43 -9.99
C VAL A 149 -24.11 -7.86 -9.76
N SER A 150 -24.96 -8.61 -9.08
CA SER A 150 -26.31 -8.19 -8.70
C SER A 150 -26.24 -7.52 -7.33
N VAL A 151 -26.67 -6.26 -7.25
CA VAL A 151 -26.83 -5.54 -5.99
C VAL A 151 -28.31 -5.47 -5.64
N ALA A 152 -28.73 -6.18 -4.60
CA ALA A 152 -30.11 -6.15 -4.11
C ALA A 152 -30.36 -4.87 -3.33
N GLY A 153 -31.56 -4.30 -3.50
CA GLY A 153 -32.03 -3.25 -2.61
C GLY A 153 -32.28 -3.84 -1.23
N SER A 154 -31.91 -3.12 -0.18
CA SER A 154 -32.30 -3.51 1.17
C SER A 154 -33.84 -3.58 1.22
N GLU A 155 -34.42 -4.78 1.17
CA GLU A 155 -35.81 -4.95 1.49
C GLU A 155 -35.97 -4.62 2.97
N THR A 156 -36.56 -3.49 3.28
CA THR A 156 -37.15 -3.28 4.60
C THR A 156 -38.34 -4.22 4.70
N VAL A 157 -38.08 -5.43 5.21
CA VAL A 157 -39.17 -6.33 5.61
C VAL A 157 -39.93 -5.60 6.68
N PRO A 158 -41.29 -5.35 6.52
CA PRO A 158 -42.09 -4.80 7.58
C PRO A 158 -42.04 -5.80 8.75
N ILE A 159 -41.41 -5.41 9.85
CA ILE A 159 -41.45 -6.19 11.08
C ILE A 159 -42.88 -6.20 11.56
N PRO A 160 -43.54 -7.38 11.70
CA PRO A 160 -44.87 -7.44 12.35
C PRO A 160 -44.70 -6.92 13.78
N ASP A 161 -45.58 -6.02 14.20
CA ASP A 161 -45.64 -5.52 15.56
C ASP A 161 -45.59 -6.66 16.59
N LYS A 162 -44.44 -6.84 17.21
CA LYS A 162 -44.28 -7.67 18.39
C LYS A 162 -44.09 -6.74 19.59
N PRO A 163 -44.79 -7.01 20.72
CA PRO A 163 -44.69 -6.15 21.89
C PRO A 163 -43.25 -6.00 22.34
N SER A 164 -42.87 -4.77 22.63
CA SER A 164 -41.57 -4.35 23.10
C SER A 164 -41.18 -5.07 24.40
N GLU A 165 -40.38 -6.11 24.28
CA GLU A 165 -39.45 -6.44 25.35
C GLU A 165 -38.20 -5.59 25.08
N GLU A 166 -37.91 -4.68 25.97
CA GLU A 166 -36.66 -3.91 25.97
C GLU A 166 -35.49 -4.89 26.04
N ILE A 167 -34.86 -5.17 24.88
CA ILE A 167 -33.55 -5.76 24.84
C ILE A 167 -32.61 -4.65 25.33
N PRO A 168 -31.87 -4.84 26.42
CA PRO A 168 -30.88 -3.85 26.84
C PRO A 168 -29.94 -3.60 25.65
N GLU A 169 -29.91 -2.36 25.22
CA GLU A 169 -28.98 -1.83 24.23
C GLU A 169 -27.57 -2.24 24.70
N ILE A 170 -26.93 -3.16 23.96
CA ILE A 170 -25.51 -3.43 24.17
C ILE A 170 -24.82 -2.16 23.67
N VAL A 171 -24.63 -1.21 24.58
CA VAL A 171 -23.76 -0.07 24.36
C VAL A 171 -22.37 -0.67 24.22
N GLU A 172 -21.92 -0.90 22.97
CA GLU A 172 -20.49 -1.05 22.73
C GLU A 172 -19.83 0.14 23.44
N PRO A 173 -18.79 -0.09 24.26
CA PRO A 173 -18.13 1.01 24.93
C PRO A 173 -17.68 2.00 23.85
N GLU A 174 -18.27 3.19 23.84
CA GLU A 174 -17.83 4.27 22.97
C GLU A 174 -16.33 4.47 23.24
N VAL A 175 -15.50 3.99 22.33
CA VAL A 175 -14.08 4.31 22.33
C VAL A 175 -14.01 5.82 22.18
N PRO A 176 -13.51 6.58 23.16
CA PRO A 176 -13.54 8.03 23.11
C PRO A 176 -12.94 8.52 21.80
N GLU A 177 -13.74 9.23 21.00
CA GLU A 177 -13.31 9.80 19.73
C GLU A 177 -12.18 10.80 20.01
N ILE A 178 -10.97 10.47 19.56
CA ILE A 178 -9.81 11.35 19.70
C ILE A 178 -9.98 12.46 18.66
N SER A 179 -10.22 13.69 19.12
CA SER A 179 -10.42 14.84 18.24
C SER A 179 -9.21 15.77 18.26
N PHE A 180 -8.71 16.10 17.08
CA PHE A 180 -7.67 17.10 16.88
C PHE A 180 -8.23 18.24 16.01
N SER A 181 -8.04 19.48 16.46
CA SER A 181 -8.57 20.66 15.78
C SER A 181 -8.00 20.87 14.36
N ASP A 182 -6.80 20.33 14.11
CA ASP A 182 -6.08 20.40 12.84
C ASP A 182 -6.20 19.14 11.96
N VAL A 183 -7.05 18.18 12.38
CA VAL A 183 -7.33 16.94 11.63
C VAL A 183 -8.84 16.74 11.50
N PRO A 184 -9.53 17.49 10.61
CA PRO A 184 -10.96 17.30 10.39
C PRO A 184 -11.26 15.91 9.80
N LYS A 185 -12.49 15.41 9.96
CA LYS A 185 -12.92 14.10 9.42
C LYS A 185 -12.69 13.95 7.90
N THR A 186 -12.62 15.06 7.17
CA THR A 186 -12.31 15.10 5.73
C THR A 186 -10.81 15.02 5.42
N HIS A 187 -9.93 15.05 6.43
CA HIS A 187 -8.50 14.95 6.21
C HIS A 187 -8.15 13.56 5.67
N TRP A 188 -7.34 13.49 4.62
CA TRP A 188 -6.99 12.24 3.92
C TRP A 188 -6.40 11.14 4.84
N ALA A 189 -5.72 11.52 5.90
CA ALA A 189 -5.11 10.61 6.87
C ALA A 189 -5.92 10.49 8.18
N TYR A 190 -7.18 10.99 8.24
CA TYR A 190 -7.96 11.03 9.47
C TYR A 190 -8.01 9.68 10.18
N THR A 191 -8.48 8.64 9.51
CA THR A 191 -8.61 7.28 10.08
C THR A 191 -7.26 6.70 10.52
N TYR A 192 -6.20 6.94 9.76
CA TYR A 192 -4.86 6.47 10.10
C TYR A 192 -4.31 7.16 11.35
N ILE A 193 -4.56 8.47 11.49
CA ILE A 193 -4.16 9.25 12.67
C ILE A 193 -4.93 8.77 13.90
N GLN A 194 -6.25 8.57 13.79
CA GLN A 194 -7.06 8.02 14.87
C GLN A 194 -6.50 6.68 15.36
N ASN A 195 -6.28 5.74 14.44
CA ASN A 195 -5.74 4.43 14.76
C ASN A 195 -4.32 4.50 15.35
N ALA A 196 -3.45 5.37 14.82
CA ALA A 196 -2.10 5.52 15.34
C ALA A 196 -2.08 6.06 16.77
N VAL A 197 -2.99 6.97 17.11
CA VAL A 197 -3.10 7.51 18.47
C VAL A 197 -3.76 6.51 19.42
N GLN A 198 -4.82 5.83 19.01
CA GLN A 198 -5.48 4.78 19.79
C GLN A 198 -4.54 3.62 20.12
N ASN A 199 -3.65 3.26 19.20
CA ASN A 199 -2.65 2.21 19.41
C ASN A 199 -1.37 2.71 20.12
N GLY A 200 -1.34 3.97 20.59
CA GLY A 200 -0.19 4.53 21.31
C GLY A 200 1.08 4.75 20.46
N LEU A 201 0.95 4.74 19.12
CA LEU A 201 2.07 4.98 18.20
C LEU A 201 2.40 6.47 18.11
N PHE A 202 1.39 7.32 18.24
CA PHE A 202 1.52 8.77 18.26
C PHE A 202 0.69 9.38 19.37
N SER A 203 1.10 10.57 19.80
CA SER A 203 0.28 11.47 20.64
C SER A 203 0.13 12.83 19.98
N GLY A 204 -0.81 13.64 20.44
CA GLY A 204 -0.91 15.05 20.03
C GLY A 204 0.33 15.86 20.42
N ILE A 205 0.47 17.02 19.78
CA ILE A 205 1.57 17.97 20.05
C ILE A 205 1.19 19.01 21.14
N GLY A 206 0.04 18.85 21.76
CA GLY A 206 -0.54 19.81 22.71
C GLY A 206 -1.64 20.67 22.07
N ASN A 207 -2.35 21.42 22.90
CA ASN A 207 -3.45 22.33 22.50
C ASN A 207 -4.53 21.68 21.60
N GLY A 208 -4.78 20.38 21.76
CA GLY A 208 -5.74 19.65 20.93
C GLY A 208 -5.33 19.52 19.46
N GLN A 209 -4.04 19.55 19.17
CA GLN A 209 -3.50 19.44 17.81
C GLN A 209 -2.66 18.17 17.64
N PHE A 210 -2.66 17.62 16.44
CA PHE A 210 -1.82 16.49 16.01
C PHE A 210 -0.57 16.93 15.25
N GLY A 211 -0.64 18.02 14.48
CA GLY A 211 0.44 18.49 13.62
C GLY A 211 0.64 17.63 12.36
N PRO A 212 -0.39 17.33 11.54
CA PRO A 212 -0.30 16.36 10.44
C PRO A 212 0.76 16.72 9.40
N GLY A 213 1.01 18.02 9.16
CA GLY A 213 2.02 18.51 8.23
C GLY A 213 3.43 18.67 8.82
N MET A 214 3.63 18.42 10.10
CA MET A 214 4.97 18.55 10.72
C MET A 214 5.87 17.39 10.30
N ASN A 215 7.13 17.69 9.99
CA ASN A 215 8.13 16.68 9.70
C ASN A 215 8.42 15.80 10.93
N VAL A 216 8.58 14.50 10.69
CA VAL A 216 9.02 13.55 11.72
C VAL A 216 10.55 13.55 11.79
N THR A 217 11.09 13.59 12.99
CA THR A 217 12.53 13.43 13.21
C THR A 217 12.92 11.94 13.31
N ARG A 218 14.21 11.64 13.18
CA ARG A 218 14.73 10.27 13.33
C ARG A 218 14.42 9.71 14.72
N GLY A 219 14.55 10.53 15.77
CA GLY A 219 14.19 10.16 17.14
C GLY A 219 12.69 9.84 17.28
N MET A 220 11.83 10.66 16.67
CA MET A 220 10.38 10.43 16.68
C MET A 220 10.01 9.12 15.98
N PHE A 221 10.57 8.86 14.79
CA PHE A 221 10.26 7.66 14.02
C PHE A 221 10.67 6.38 14.78
N VAL A 222 11.89 6.36 15.31
CA VAL A 222 12.39 5.20 16.06
C VAL A 222 11.57 4.97 17.34
N THR A 223 11.11 6.05 18.00
CA THR A 223 10.22 5.92 19.16
C THR A 223 8.86 5.35 18.78
N THR A 224 8.29 5.75 17.64
CA THR A 224 7.04 5.17 17.14
C THR A 224 7.21 3.68 16.86
N LEU A 225 8.31 3.27 16.24
CA LEU A 225 8.60 1.87 15.97
C LEU A 225 8.84 1.06 17.27
N TYR A 226 9.57 1.65 18.24
CA TYR A 226 9.80 1.06 19.56
C TYR A 226 8.48 0.85 20.33
N SER A 227 7.57 1.84 20.28
CA SER A 227 6.23 1.71 20.86
C SER A 227 5.44 0.58 20.21
N SER A 228 5.50 0.42 18.89
CA SER A 228 4.83 -0.67 18.17
C SER A 228 5.37 -2.05 18.56
N ALA A 229 6.64 -2.13 19.00
CA ALA A 229 7.29 -3.34 19.52
C ALA A 229 7.00 -3.62 21.00
N GLY A 230 6.11 -2.84 21.65
CA GLY A 230 5.75 -3.01 23.07
C GLY A 230 6.76 -2.40 24.04
N SER A 231 7.63 -1.50 23.58
CA SER A 231 8.61 -0.77 24.39
C SER A 231 9.46 -1.66 25.32
N PRO A 232 10.17 -2.68 24.77
CA PRO A 232 10.95 -3.61 25.57
C PRO A 232 12.03 -2.92 26.39
N ASP A 233 12.34 -3.41 27.57
CA ASP A 233 13.42 -2.82 28.38
C ASP A 233 14.79 -3.06 27.75
N VAL A 234 15.68 -2.08 27.83
CA VAL A 234 16.94 -2.04 27.12
C VAL A 234 17.96 -1.16 27.86
N GLU A 235 19.23 -1.53 27.81
CA GLU A 235 20.33 -0.68 28.26
C GLU A 235 20.52 0.49 27.28
N LEU A 236 20.92 1.66 27.82
CA LEU A 236 21.09 2.87 27.01
C LEU A 236 22.24 2.75 26.02
N SER A 237 22.18 3.48 24.92
CA SER A 237 23.20 3.54 23.89
C SER A 237 24.26 4.59 24.21
N ASN A 238 25.42 4.48 23.53
CA ASN A 238 26.55 5.39 23.73
C ASN A 238 26.68 6.48 22.65
N PHE A 239 25.59 6.84 21.95
CA PHE A 239 25.64 7.95 20.99
C PHE A 239 25.86 9.27 21.70
N SER A 240 26.83 10.05 21.25
CA SER A 240 27.26 11.30 21.90
C SER A 240 26.21 12.42 21.86
N ASP A 241 25.23 12.30 21.00
CA ASP A 241 24.12 13.26 20.82
C ASP A 241 22.77 12.73 21.34
N VAL A 242 22.79 11.64 22.11
CA VAL A 242 21.61 11.04 22.76
C VAL A 242 21.83 11.07 24.28
N ALA A 243 21.22 12.04 24.94
CA ALA A 243 21.29 12.12 26.40
C ALA A 243 20.49 10.98 27.05
N ASP A 244 20.98 10.41 28.14
CA ASP A 244 20.36 9.27 28.83
C ASP A 244 18.91 9.54 29.28
N ASN A 245 18.59 10.79 29.60
CA ASN A 245 17.25 11.23 30.01
C ASN A 245 16.38 11.72 28.84
N ALA A 246 16.84 11.63 27.59
CA ALA A 246 16.04 12.01 26.44
C ALA A 246 14.86 11.03 26.26
N TRP A 247 13.70 11.55 25.88
CA TRP A 247 12.49 10.76 25.71
C TRP A 247 12.62 9.64 24.65
N TYR A 248 13.54 9.79 23.71
CA TYR A 248 13.87 8.81 22.66
C TYR A 248 15.06 7.89 23.02
N ALA A 249 15.71 8.08 24.17
CA ALA A 249 16.96 7.39 24.49
C ALA A 249 16.83 5.85 24.45
N LYS A 250 15.80 5.30 25.10
CA LYS A 250 15.54 3.85 25.09
C LYS A 250 15.20 3.33 23.69
N ALA A 251 14.43 4.09 22.93
CA ALA A 251 14.07 3.70 21.55
C ALA A 251 15.30 3.65 20.63
N VAL A 252 16.18 4.64 20.73
CA VAL A 252 17.43 4.68 19.97
C VAL A 252 18.36 3.53 20.38
N ALA A 253 18.48 3.28 21.68
CA ALA A 253 19.29 2.18 22.20
C ALA A 253 18.79 0.82 21.69
N TRP A 254 17.49 0.57 21.82
CA TRP A 254 16.85 -0.64 21.32
C TRP A 254 17.07 -0.86 19.81
N ALA A 255 16.79 0.17 19.02
CA ALA A 255 16.92 0.06 17.57
C ALA A 255 18.39 -0.15 17.12
N SER A 256 19.33 0.47 17.81
CA SER A 256 20.76 0.31 17.54
C SER A 256 21.25 -1.10 17.92
N GLN A 257 20.89 -1.60 19.10
CA GLN A 257 21.27 -2.94 19.57
C GLN A 257 20.70 -4.06 18.69
N LYS A 258 19.51 -3.84 18.12
CA LYS A 258 18.87 -4.76 17.19
C LYS A 258 19.39 -4.63 15.74
N GLY A 259 20.31 -3.71 15.45
CA GLY A 259 20.79 -3.47 14.10
C GLY A 259 19.77 -2.81 13.16
N ILE A 260 18.64 -2.32 13.71
CA ILE A 260 17.56 -1.67 12.94
C ILE A 260 18.03 -0.32 12.41
N VAL A 261 18.81 0.42 13.21
CA VAL A 261 19.36 1.72 12.85
C VAL A 261 20.86 1.76 13.05
N SER A 262 21.52 2.60 12.24
CA SER A 262 22.90 2.99 12.42
C SER A 262 22.99 4.49 12.75
N GLY A 263 24.13 4.92 13.31
CA GLY A 263 24.45 6.32 13.47
C GLY A 263 24.73 7.01 12.12
N ILE A 264 24.81 8.33 12.18
CA ILE A 264 25.15 9.20 11.03
C ILE A 264 26.65 9.47 10.90
N GLY A 265 27.48 8.73 11.63
CA GLY A 265 28.93 8.95 11.76
C GLY A 265 29.31 9.70 13.02
N ASN A 266 30.61 9.72 13.34
CA ASN A 266 31.19 10.41 14.51
C ASN A 266 30.49 10.08 15.84
N ASN A 267 30.07 8.84 16.01
CA ASN A 267 29.31 8.37 17.19
C ASN A 267 28.02 9.17 17.46
N LYS A 268 27.34 9.65 16.41
CA LYS A 268 26.07 10.40 16.50
C LYS A 268 24.93 9.63 15.86
N PHE A 269 23.74 9.74 16.45
CA PHE A 269 22.51 9.19 15.92
C PHE A 269 21.73 10.20 15.06
N GLY A 270 21.78 11.47 15.39
CA GLY A 270 21.03 12.55 14.75
C GLY A 270 19.52 12.53 15.10
N PRO A 271 19.14 12.50 16.39
CA PRO A 271 17.73 12.33 16.80
C PRO A 271 16.79 13.43 16.31
N ASP A 272 17.29 14.66 16.20
CA ASP A 272 16.51 15.83 15.80
C ASP A 272 16.52 16.10 14.30
N LEU A 273 17.28 15.32 13.53
CA LEU A 273 17.29 15.44 12.07
C LEU A 273 15.97 14.94 11.49
N PRO A 274 15.34 15.65 10.53
CA PRO A 274 14.19 15.15 9.81
C PRO A 274 14.52 13.83 9.13
N ILE A 275 13.59 12.86 9.20
CA ILE A 275 13.79 11.55 8.57
C ILE A 275 13.31 11.58 7.12
N THR A 276 14.12 11.01 6.21
CA THR A 276 13.74 10.88 4.80
C THR A 276 12.94 9.60 4.54
N ARG A 277 12.20 9.59 3.42
CA ARG A 277 11.39 8.43 3.01
C ARG A 277 12.26 7.19 2.78
N GLU A 278 13.47 7.34 2.20
CA GLU A 278 14.41 6.21 2.04
C GLU A 278 14.97 5.70 3.36
N GLN A 279 15.18 6.58 4.35
CA GLN A 279 15.60 6.16 5.69
C GLN A 279 14.50 5.40 6.42
N ILE A 280 13.24 5.83 6.27
CA ILE A 280 12.08 5.08 6.80
C ILE A 280 12.04 3.68 6.20
N ALA A 281 12.17 3.57 4.87
CA ALA A 281 12.19 2.28 4.19
C ALA A 281 13.28 1.36 4.75
N LEU A 282 14.50 1.87 4.92
CA LEU A 282 15.62 1.09 5.45
C LEU A 282 15.37 0.61 6.89
N ILE A 283 14.86 1.48 7.74
CA ILE A 283 14.58 1.14 9.15
C ILE A 283 13.50 0.06 9.23
N LEU A 284 12.42 0.17 8.47
CA LEU A 284 11.37 -0.85 8.44
C LEU A 284 11.84 -2.17 7.83
N TYR A 285 12.65 -2.12 6.78
CA TYR A 285 13.29 -3.27 6.16
C TYR A 285 14.16 -4.04 7.16
N ASN A 286 15.03 -3.34 7.88
CA ASN A 286 15.90 -3.94 8.88
C ASN A 286 15.10 -4.54 10.05
N TYR A 287 14.05 -3.85 10.50
CA TYR A 287 13.21 -4.34 11.60
C TYR A 287 12.42 -5.60 11.22
N ALA A 288 11.99 -5.70 9.96
CA ALA A 288 11.20 -6.83 9.46
C ALA A 288 12.06 -7.98 8.93
N ASP A 289 13.40 -7.94 9.07
CA ASP A 289 14.32 -8.88 8.43
C ASP A 289 13.99 -9.05 6.93
N GLY A 290 13.79 -7.93 6.26
CA GLY A 290 13.31 -7.88 4.88
C GLY A 290 14.22 -8.64 3.91
N VAL A 291 13.62 -9.23 2.88
CA VAL A 291 14.33 -9.91 1.80
C VAL A 291 14.27 -9.05 0.54
N SER A 292 15.37 -8.98 -0.22
CA SER A 292 15.42 -8.25 -1.49
C SER A 292 14.33 -8.76 -2.44
N PRO A 293 13.53 -7.86 -3.02
CA PRO A 293 12.52 -8.23 -4.02
C PRO A 293 13.11 -8.61 -5.38
N GLY A 294 14.39 -8.28 -5.65
CA GLY A 294 15.04 -8.53 -6.94
C GLY A 294 14.60 -7.62 -8.08
N THR A 295 13.84 -6.57 -7.77
CA THR A 295 13.26 -5.64 -8.77
C THR A 295 13.79 -4.21 -8.66
N GLU A 296 14.94 -4.02 -8.01
CA GLU A 296 15.55 -2.71 -7.72
C GLU A 296 15.84 -1.89 -8.98
N ALA A 297 16.26 -2.56 -10.06
CA ALA A 297 16.54 -1.91 -11.33
C ALA A 297 15.28 -1.21 -11.90
N PHE A 298 14.10 -1.81 -11.71
CA PHE A 298 12.83 -1.23 -12.20
C PHE A 298 12.42 0.01 -11.40
N VAL A 299 12.67 0.03 -10.10
CA VAL A 299 12.42 1.22 -9.29
C VAL A 299 13.29 2.38 -9.80
N ARG A 300 14.56 2.11 -10.10
CA ARG A 300 15.47 3.14 -10.63
C ARG A 300 15.07 3.72 -11.96
N ILE A 301 14.58 2.91 -12.89
CA ILE A 301 14.24 3.34 -14.25
C ILE A 301 12.76 3.65 -14.43
N GLY A 302 11.89 3.08 -13.62
CA GLY A 302 10.44 3.21 -13.73
C GLY A 302 9.88 4.53 -13.17
N TYR A 303 10.65 5.24 -12.34
CA TYR A 303 10.25 6.51 -11.75
C TYR A 303 11.18 7.65 -12.18
N ALA A 304 10.62 8.85 -12.30
CA ALA A 304 11.35 10.02 -12.80
C ALA A 304 12.57 10.37 -11.92
N ASP A 305 12.48 10.09 -10.64
CA ASP A 305 13.49 10.33 -9.61
C ASP A 305 14.03 9.04 -8.97
N GLY A 306 13.78 7.88 -9.56
CA GLY A 306 14.26 6.60 -9.04
C GLY A 306 15.79 6.52 -8.90
N LYS A 307 16.52 7.26 -9.76
CA LYS A 307 17.98 7.42 -9.69
C LYS A 307 18.46 8.17 -8.42
N ASP A 308 17.59 8.94 -7.79
CA ASP A 308 17.91 9.75 -6.61
C ASP A 308 17.87 8.91 -5.32
N ILE A 309 17.34 7.66 -5.38
CA ILE A 309 17.46 6.70 -4.29
C ILE A 309 18.93 6.30 -4.14
N HIS A 310 19.50 6.47 -2.94
CA HIS A 310 20.84 6.03 -2.67
C HIS A 310 21.00 4.51 -2.75
N ASP A 311 22.16 4.02 -3.17
CA ASP A 311 22.45 2.59 -3.32
C ASP A 311 22.16 1.78 -2.04
N TRP A 312 22.49 2.35 -0.89
CA TRP A 312 22.26 1.71 0.40
C TRP A 312 20.78 1.55 0.78
N ALA A 313 19.89 2.36 0.18
CA ALA A 313 18.47 2.35 0.46
C ALA A 313 17.65 1.62 -0.61
N LEU A 314 18.24 1.35 -1.77
CA LEU A 314 17.49 0.91 -2.95
C LEU A 314 16.71 -0.38 -2.70
N THR A 315 17.32 -1.40 -2.16
CA THR A 315 16.67 -2.67 -1.82
C THR A 315 15.55 -2.48 -0.81
N ALA A 316 15.80 -1.71 0.25
CA ALA A 316 14.82 -1.45 1.29
C ALA A 316 13.64 -0.60 0.76
N PHE A 317 13.93 0.39 -0.08
CA PHE A 317 12.89 1.23 -0.68
C PHE A 317 12.00 0.41 -1.62
N THR A 318 12.61 -0.44 -2.45
CA THR A 318 11.90 -1.36 -3.34
C THR A 318 11.04 -2.35 -2.54
N TRP A 319 11.58 -2.91 -1.46
CA TRP A 319 10.83 -3.76 -0.55
C TRP A 319 9.63 -3.03 0.07
N ALA A 320 9.83 -1.82 0.56
CA ALA A 320 8.76 -1.03 1.18
C ALA A 320 7.65 -0.67 0.17
N MET A 321 7.99 -0.45 -1.10
CA MET A 321 7.01 -0.27 -2.17
C MET A 321 6.22 -1.56 -2.44
N ASN A 322 6.89 -2.70 -2.56
CA ASN A 322 6.24 -3.99 -2.80
C ASN A 322 5.35 -4.44 -1.61
N LYS A 323 5.65 -3.94 -0.41
CA LYS A 323 4.81 -4.14 0.79
C LYS A 323 3.74 -3.06 0.97
N GLU A 324 3.58 -2.17 0.00
CA GLU A 324 2.60 -1.06 0.02
C GLU A 324 2.77 -0.11 1.23
N LEU A 325 3.97 -0.08 1.82
CA LEU A 325 4.31 0.81 2.94
C LEU A 325 4.61 2.23 2.45
N ILE A 326 5.27 2.33 1.29
CA ILE A 326 5.62 3.59 0.67
C ILE A 326 5.08 3.57 -0.77
N ALA A 327 4.24 4.53 -1.10
CA ALA A 327 3.70 4.71 -2.44
C ALA A 327 4.41 5.87 -3.17
N GLY A 328 4.39 5.80 -4.51
CA GLY A 328 4.76 6.94 -5.34
C GLY A 328 3.75 8.08 -5.25
N LYS A 329 4.19 9.28 -5.63
CA LYS A 329 3.39 10.51 -5.68
C LYS A 329 2.92 10.80 -7.12
N ALA A 330 2.03 11.78 -7.27
CA ALA A 330 1.60 12.24 -8.58
C ALA A 330 2.81 12.67 -9.45
N GLY A 331 2.76 12.39 -10.75
CA GLY A 331 3.86 12.70 -11.67
C GLY A 331 4.93 11.62 -11.77
N ASN A 332 4.64 10.41 -11.28
CA ASN A 332 5.58 9.28 -11.30
C ASN A 332 6.87 9.56 -10.50
N ILE A 333 6.71 10.10 -9.29
CA ILE A 333 7.78 10.53 -8.39
C ILE A 333 7.73 9.67 -7.13
N LEU A 334 8.89 9.23 -6.65
CA LEU A 334 9.06 8.51 -5.37
C LEU A 334 9.40 9.46 -4.23
N ASP A 335 10.12 10.53 -4.54
CA ASP A 335 10.58 11.55 -3.62
C ASP A 335 11.39 10.97 -2.43
N PRO A 336 12.43 10.15 -2.71
CA PRO A 336 13.11 9.35 -1.68
C PRO A 336 13.82 10.21 -0.64
N LEU A 337 14.29 11.38 -1.03
CA LEU A 337 15.04 12.31 -0.18
C LEU A 337 14.12 13.28 0.58
N ALA A 338 12.84 13.34 0.25
CA ALA A 338 11.90 14.16 0.99
C ALA A 338 11.73 13.67 2.43
N THR A 339 11.54 14.61 3.32
CA THR A 339 11.20 14.33 4.72
C THR A 339 9.73 13.93 4.84
N ALA A 340 9.46 12.94 5.68
CA ALA A 340 8.09 12.46 5.90
C ALA A 340 7.39 13.30 6.97
N THR A 341 6.13 13.59 6.72
CA THR A 341 5.24 14.26 7.69
C THR A 341 4.65 13.26 8.68
N ARG A 342 4.12 13.76 9.81
CA ARG A 342 3.46 12.95 10.82
C ARG A 342 2.24 12.20 10.26
N ALA A 343 1.48 12.81 9.36
CA ALA A 343 0.38 12.14 8.67
C ALA A 343 0.86 11.00 7.77
N GLU A 344 1.92 11.21 6.97
CA GLU A 344 2.51 10.16 6.14
C GLU A 344 3.05 9.01 6.98
N VAL A 345 3.75 9.30 8.09
CA VAL A 345 4.27 8.26 8.98
C VAL A 345 3.14 7.49 9.68
N ALA A 346 2.04 8.14 10.05
CA ALA A 346 0.87 7.44 10.61
C ALA A 346 0.31 6.40 9.62
N VAL A 347 0.24 6.72 8.34
CA VAL A 347 -0.16 5.77 7.28
C VAL A 347 0.85 4.63 7.14
N ILE A 348 2.14 4.95 7.02
CA ILE A 348 3.21 3.96 6.86
C ILE A 348 3.22 2.97 8.04
N MET A 349 3.14 3.47 9.26
CA MET A 349 3.17 2.64 10.46
C MET A 349 1.91 1.78 10.62
N GLN A 350 0.73 2.29 10.25
CA GLN A 350 -0.49 1.48 10.25
C GLN A 350 -0.42 0.34 9.25
N ASN A 351 0.05 0.61 8.03
CA ASN A 351 0.25 -0.42 7.02
C ASN A 351 1.30 -1.45 7.48
N PHE A 352 2.39 -0.99 8.09
CA PHE A 352 3.44 -1.85 8.61
C PHE A 352 2.95 -2.79 9.73
N VAL A 353 2.22 -2.28 10.71
CA VAL A 353 1.64 -3.10 11.79
C VAL A 353 0.65 -4.13 11.25
N ASN A 354 -0.08 -3.82 10.18
CA ASN A 354 -1.01 -4.74 9.53
C ASN A 354 -0.30 -5.88 8.76
N LEU A 355 0.94 -5.69 8.31
CA LEU A 355 1.74 -6.78 7.70
C LEU A 355 2.16 -7.84 8.72
N SER A 356 2.21 -7.48 10.00
CA SER A 356 2.70 -8.36 11.08
C SER A 356 1.57 -9.16 11.75
N LYS A 357 0.34 -8.98 11.30
CA LYS A 357 -0.85 -9.71 11.75
C LYS A 357 -1.23 -10.79 10.76
#